data_3ad058504ec070597f92b0900d7a542f
#
_entry.id   3ad058504ec070597f92b0900d7a542f
#
_cell.length_a   1.000
_cell.length_b   1.000
_cell.length_c   1.000
_cell.angle_alpha   90.00
_cell.angle_beta   90.00
_cell.angle_gamma   90.00
#
_symmetry.space_group_name_H-M   'P 1'
#
loop_
_entity.id
_entity.type
_entity.pdbx_description
1 polymer ?
#
loop_
_entity_poly.entity_id
_entity_poly.type
_entity_poly.pdbx_seq_one_letter_code
_entity_poly.pdbx_strand_id
1 'polypeptide(L)'
;MLRPLLALVSLLALAALACDRHVEPFVPGEEPRQPDLSKIFPAGAERAEQRGSPGLPENPERGGRGADPTAEAPPIRGVVRVSDALAGRVPPNAVLFLIARTGAAGPPLAVQRIRSPRLPFEFEIGPADRMIRTLPFAGELQLTARLDQDGDAGSRSPGDLEGAATDSHAPGASGVEIVLDRTL
;
A
#
# COMPACT_ATOMS: atom_id res chain seq x y z
N MET A 1 56.32 11.97 -4.06
CA MET A 1 55.11 11.36 -4.64
C MET A 1 54.74 9.97 -4.07
N LEU A 2 55.53 9.43 -3.14
CA LEU A 2 55.32 8.07 -2.59
C LEU A 2 54.30 8.01 -1.41
N ARG A 3 54.11 9.11 -0.68
CA ARG A 3 53.21 9.18 0.48
C ARG A 3 51.71 9.02 0.21
N PRO A 4 51.14 9.59 -0.90
CA PRO A 4 49.74 9.40 -1.17
C PRO A 4 49.38 7.97 -1.65
N LEU A 5 50.37 7.27 -2.27
CA LEU A 5 50.15 5.90 -2.73
C LEU A 5 50.04 4.91 -1.58
N LEU A 6 50.84 5.08 -0.52
CA LEU A 6 50.82 4.26 0.68
C LEU A 6 49.50 4.43 1.46
N ALA A 7 48.96 5.65 1.52
CA ALA A 7 47.65 5.92 2.16
C ALA A 7 46.48 5.27 1.41
N LEU A 8 46.53 5.25 0.06
CA LEU A 8 45.53 4.62 -0.78
C LEU A 8 45.51 3.10 -0.62
N VAL A 9 46.69 2.48 -0.57
CA VAL A 9 46.82 1.02 -0.37
C VAL A 9 46.32 0.61 1.02
N SER A 10 46.60 1.41 2.05
CA SER A 10 46.12 1.12 3.42
C SER A 10 44.58 1.24 3.52
N LEU A 11 43.96 2.18 2.82
CA LEU A 11 42.54 2.36 2.81
C LEU A 11 41.83 1.20 2.07
N LEU A 12 42.43 0.70 0.98
CA LEU A 12 41.88 -0.44 0.23
C LEU A 12 41.98 -1.75 1.02
N ALA A 13 43.01 -1.92 1.85
CA ALA A 13 43.19 -3.11 2.69
C ALA A 13 42.16 -3.17 3.84
N LEU A 14 41.75 -2.02 4.39
CA LEU A 14 40.67 -1.99 5.42
C LEU A 14 39.30 -2.31 4.86
N ALA A 15 39.02 -1.98 3.61
CA ALA A 15 37.72 -2.26 2.99
C ALA A 15 37.50 -3.77 2.70
N ALA A 16 38.55 -4.55 2.59
CA ALA A 16 38.50 -5.99 2.32
C ALA A 16 38.11 -6.83 3.55
N LEU A 17 38.19 -6.27 4.76
CA LEU A 17 37.88 -6.98 6.01
C LEU A 17 36.43 -6.81 6.49
N ALA A 18 35.61 -6.03 5.80
CA ALA A 18 34.25 -5.66 6.26
C ALA A 18 33.12 -6.53 5.72
N CYS A 19 33.40 -7.58 4.94
CA CYS A 19 32.38 -8.44 4.34
C CYS A 19 32.58 -9.92 4.67
N ASP A 20 32.77 -10.26 5.94
CA ASP A 20 32.60 -11.64 6.37
C ASP A 20 31.13 -11.87 6.76
N ARG A 21 30.28 -12.05 5.75
CA ARG A 21 28.98 -12.68 5.93
C ARG A 21 29.26 -14.17 6.07
N HIS A 22 29.27 -14.63 7.29
CA HIS A 22 29.33 -16.05 7.62
C HIS A 22 28.05 -16.72 7.12
N VAL A 23 28.02 -17.04 5.83
CA VAL A 23 26.98 -17.88 5.23
C VAL A 23 27.49 -19.30 5.34
N GLU A 24 26.93 -20.05 6.29
CA GLU A 24 27.25 -21.49 6.38
C GLU A 24 26.84 -22.17 5.06
N PRO A 25 27.74 -22.98 4.45
CA PRO A 25 27.43 -23.66 3.20
C PRO A 25 26.29 -24.66 3.43
N PHE A 26 25.28 -24.63 2.56
CA PHE A 26 24.17 -25.60 2.57
C PHE A 26 24.74 -27.01 2.33
N VAL A 27 24.60 -27.91 3.31
CA VAL A 27 24.94 -29.32 3.19
C VAL A 27 23.65 -30.10 2.87
N PRO A 28 23.52 -30.68 1.66
CA PRO A 28 22.33 -31.47 1.32
C PRO A 28 22.23 -32.71 2.24
N GLY A 29 21.14 -32.84 2.97
CA GLY A 29 20.87 -33.95 3.88
C GLY A 29 21.03 -33.65 5.36
N GLU A 30 21.45 -32.45 5.74
CA GLU A 30 21.40 -32.02 7.14
C GLU A 30 19.97 -31.49 7.45
N GLU A 31 19.29 -32.13 8.39
CA GLU A 31 18.00 -31.66 8.88
C GLU A 31 18.17 -30.23 9.45
N PRO A 32 17.31 -29.27 9.07
CA PRO A 32 17.40 -27.91 9.59
C PRO A 32 17.29 -27.95 11.12
N ARG A 33 18.33 -27.48 11.82
CA ARG A 33 18.31 -27.35 13.28
C ARG A 33 17.17 -26.41 13.64
N GLN A 34 16.15 -26.95 14.28
CA GLN A 34 15.09 -26.13 14.83
C GLN A 34 15.70 -25.19 15.90
N PRO A 35 15.43 -23.90 15.85
CA PRO A 35 15.87 -22.98 16.88
C PRO A 35 15.31 -23.43 18.24
N ASP A 36 16.13 -23.35 19.28
CA ASP A 36 15.72 -23.68 20.64
C ASP A 36 14.71 -22.65 21.14
N LEU A 37 13.43 -22.97 20.97
CA LEU A 37 12.31 -22.09 21.35
C LEU A 37 12.23 -21.84 22.86
N SER A 38 12.85 -22.70 23.70
CA SER A 38 12.88 -22.50 25.14
C SER A 38 13.67 -21.26 25.56
N LYS A 39 14.60 -20.81 24.71
CA LYS A 39 15.36 -19.56 24.93
C LYS A 39 14.58 -18.31 24.57
N ILE A 40 13.57 -18.44 23.71
CA ILE A 40 12.74 -17.33 23.21
C ILE A 40 11.49 -17.20 24.07
N PHE A 41 10.93 -18.31 24.52
CA PHE A 41 9.75 -18.37 25.38
C PHE A 41 10.12 -18.93 26.74
N PRO A 42 10.29 -18.10 27.78
CA PRO A 42 10.59 -18.58 29.13
C PRO A 42 9.45 -19.46 29.63
N ALA A 43 9.79 -20.55 30.36
CA ALA A 43 8.84 -21.47 30.92
C ALA A 43 7.80 -20.75 31.79
N GLY A 44 6.54 -20.75 31.35
CA GLY A 44 5.44 -20.00 31.97
C GLY A 44 4.61 -19.17 30.99
N ALA A 45 5.06 -18.98 29.75
CA ALA A 45 4.29 -18.25 28.72
C ALA A 45 2.98 -18.98 28.39
N GLU A 46 2.94 -20.31 28.45
CA GLU A 46 1.73 -21.11 28.21
C GLU A 46 0.60 -20.85 29.23
N ARG A 47 0.92 -20.36 30.44
CA ARG A 47 -0.10 -19.96 31.42
C ARG A 47 -0.70 -18.59 31.18
N ALA A 48 -0.09 -17.77 30.31
CA ALA A 48 -0.62 -16.45 29.96
C ALA A 48 -1.78 -16.56 28.96
N GLU A 49 -1.80 -17.57 28.12
CA GLU A 49 -2.88 -17.79 27.14
C GLU A 49 -4.20 -18.26 27.78
N GLN A 50 -4.14 -18.85 29.00
CA GLN A 50 -5.35 -19.28 29.74
C GLN A 50 -5.98 -18.16 30.61
N ARG A 51 -5.31 -17.04 30.77
CA ARG A 51 -5.93 -15.86 31.34
C ARG A 51 -6.49 -15.05 30.17
N GLY A 52 -7.81 -15.21 29.95
CA GLY A 52 -8.53 -14.41 28.97
C GLY A 52 -8.05 -12.97 29.02
N SER A 53 -7.73 -12.41 27.87
CA SER A 53 -7.34 -11.00 27.76
C SER A 53 -8.33 -10.18 28.57
N PRO A 54 -7.88 -9.23 29.43
CA PRO A 54 -8.80 -8.31 30.10
C PRO A 54 -9.63 -7.66 29.01
N GLY A 55 -10.95 -7.87 29.00
CA GLY A 55 -11.83 -7.25 28.03
C GLY A 55 -11.58 -5.75 28.06
N LEU A 56 -11.26 -5.19 26.91
CA LEU A 56 -11.23 -3.74 26.72
C LEU A 56 -12.57 -3.23 27.22
N PRO A 57 -12.62 -2.15 28.03
CA PRO A 57 -13.88 -1.57 28.46
C PRO A 57 -14.69 -1.22 27.19
N GLU A 58 -15.90 -1.79 27.12
CA GLU A 58 -16.86 -1.43 26.09
C GLU A 58 -17.12 0.08 26.20
N ASN A 59 -16.74 0.81 25.16
CA ASN A 59 -17.04 2.21 25.06
C ASN A 59 -18.55 2.36 24.72
N PRO A 60 -19.39 2.83 25.64
CA PRO A 60 -20.85 2.91 25.43
C PRO A 60 -21.29 3.95 24.40
N GLU A 61 -20.35 4.68 23.79
CA GLU A 61 -20.69 5.75 22.83
C GLU A 61 -20.63 5.35 21.35
N ARG A 62 -20.40 4.07 21.02
CA ARG A 62 -20.59 3.58 19.64
C ARG A 62 -22.01 3.08 19.42
N GLY A 63 -22.99 3.96 19.62
CA GLY A 63 -24.37 3.80 19.13
C GLY A 63 -24.46 4.00 17.61
N GLY A 64 -23.60 3.33 16.83
CA GLY A 64 -23.76 3.18 15.40
C GLY A 64 -24.45 1.84 15.14
N ARG A 65 -25.61 1.85 14.45
CA ARG A 65 -26.34 0.67 13.98
C ARG A 65 -25.36 -0.42 13.60
N GLY A 66 -25.44 -1.57 14.27
CA GLY A 66 -24.65 -2.73 13.97
C GLY A 66 -24.79 -3.09 12.49
N ALA A 67 -23.78 -2.73 11.70
CA ALA A 67 -23.63 -3.29 10.38
C ALA A 67 -23.38 -4.78 10.59
N ASP A 68 -24.16 -5.61 9.93
CA ASP A 68 -23.96 -7.04 9.87
C ASP A 68 -22.49 -7.27 9.46
N PRO A 69 -21.65 -7.94 10.28
CA PRO A 69 -20.24 -8.13 9.96
C PRO A 69 -20.02 -8.97 8.70
N THR A 70 -21.08 -9.56 8.14
CA THR A 70 -21.06 -10.29 6.88
C THR A 70 -21.54 -9.45 5.69
N ALA A 71 -22.16 -8.29 5.91
CA ALA A 71 -22.57 -7.40 4.82
C ALA A 71 -21.33 -6.71 4.25
N GLU A 72 -21.02 -6.97 2.98
CA GLU A 72 -19.99 -6.22 2.27
C GLU A 72 -20.42 -4.75 2.21
N ALA A 73 -19.48 -3.85 2.59
CA ALA A 73 -19.71 -2.42 2.52
C ALA A 73 -20.07 -2.00 1.09
N PRO A 74 -21.03 -1.06 0.90
CA PRO A 74 -21.39 -0.59 -0.43
C PRO A 74 -20.21 0.14 -1.09
N PRO A 75 -20.08 0.05 -2.42
CA PRO A 75 -18.99 0.72 -3.14
C PRO A 75 -19.20 2.23 -3.19
N ILE A 76 -18.10 2.96 -3.41
CA ILE A 76 -18.10 4.38 -3.70
C ILE A 76 -18.22 4.57 -5.21
N ARG A 77 -19.08 5.48 -5.66
CA ARG A 77 -19.35 5.77 -7.06
C ARG A 77 -19.02 7.22 -7.42
N GLY A 78 -18.52 7.41 -8.61
CA GLY A 78 -18.17 8.75 -9.05
C GLY A 78 -17.71 8.82 -10.50
N VAL A 79 -17.06 9.92 -10.85
CA VAL A 79 -16.54 10.18 -12.18
C VAL A 79 -15.11 10.72 -12.12
N VAL A 80 -14.26 10.20 -13.00
CA VAL A 80 -12.92 10.75 -13.25
C VAL A 80 -12.96 11.60 -14.52
N ARG A 81 -12.48 12.83 -14.42
CA ARG A 81 -12.35 13.77 -15.55
C ARG A 81 -10.92 14.26 -15.68
N VAL A 82 -10.59 14.79 -16.84
CA VAL A 82 -9.36 15.59 -17.05
C VAL A 82 -9.73 17.05 -17.01
N SER A 83 -8.91 17.87 -16.39
CA SER A 83 -9.07 19.32 -16.43
C SER A 83 -8.90 19.84 -17.86
N ASP A 84 -9.56 20.93 -18.19
CA ASP A 84 -9.47 21.55 -19.53
C ASP A 84 -8.02 21.88 -19.90
N ALA A 85 -7.21 22.27 -18.93
CA ALA A 85 -5.79 22.57 -19.12
C ALA A 85 -4.95 21.36 -19.56
N LEU A 86 -5.40 20.15 -19.24
CA LEU A 86 -4.69 18.90 -19.53
C LEU A 86 -5.39 18.01 -20.57
N ALA A 87 -6.53 18.45 -21.12
CA ALA A 87 -7.32 17.66 -22.07
C ALA A 87 -6.51 17.17 -23.30
N GLY A 88 -5.57 17.99 -23.78
CA GLY A 88 -4.67 17.65 -24.89
C GLY A 88 -3.43 16.83 -24.50
N ARG A 89 -3.27 16.49 -23.21
CA ARG A 89 -2.12 15.75 -22.68
C ARG A 89 -2.43 14.32 -22.28
N VAL A 90 -3.63 13.84 -22.54
CA VAL A 90 -4.02 12.45 -22.23
C VAL A 90 -3.15 11.49 -23.05
N PRO A 91 -2.35 10.62 -22.41
CA PRO A 91 -1.49 9.70 -23.13
C PRO A 91 -2.32 8.67 -23.91
N PRO A 92 -1.92 8.33 -25.14
CA PRO A 92 -2.57 7.24 -25.87
C PRO A 92 -2.35 5.91 -25.15
N ASN A 93 -3.40 5.08 -25.11
CA ASN A 93 -3.36 3.75 -24.46
C ASN A 93 -3.02 3.78 -22.94
N ALA A 94 -3.18 4.92 -22.29
CA ALA A 94 -2.94 5.03 -20.86
C ALA A 94 -3.77 4.06 -20.03
N VAL A 95 -3.26 3.75 -18.86
CA VAL A 95 -3.95 2.94 -17.85
C VAL A 95 -4.40 3.86 -16.73
N LEU A 96 -5.68 3.83 -16.39
CA LEU A 96 -6.20 4.54 -15.24
C LEU A 96 -6.09 3.65 -14.01
N PHE A 97 -5.38 4.13 -12.99
CA PHE A 97 -5.39 3.58 -11.65
C PHE A 97 -6.30 4.43 -10.77
N LEU A 98 -7.34 3.82 -10.24
CA LEU A 98 -8.19 4.40 -9.21
C LEU A 98 -7.81 3.78 -7.88
N ILE A 99 -7.48 4.59 -6.90
CA ILE A 99 -6.85 4.16 -5.65
C ILE A 99 -7.60 4.74 -4.47
N ALA A 100 -8.01 3.87 -3.53
CA ALA A 100 -8.60 4.26 -2.25
C ALA A 100 -7.63 3.97 -1.10
N ARG A 101 -7.44 4.94 -0.19
CA ARG A 101 -6.60 4.84 1.01
C ARG A 101 -7.35 5.29 2.25
N THR A 102 -6.99 4.74 3.40
CA THR A 102 -7.50 5.17 4.73
C THR A 102 -6.75 6.38 5.28
N GLY A 103 -6.32 7.28 4.42
CA GLY A 103 -5.59 8.50 4.79
C GLY A 103 -4.70 8.97 3.66
N ALA A 104 -4.08 10.13 3.85
CA ALA A 104 -3.25 10.77 2.83
C ALA A 104 -1.96 10.00 2.52
N ALA A 105 -1.47 9.20 3.46
CA ALA A 105 -0.26 8.40 3.32
C ALA A 105 -0.52 6.95 3.73
N GLY A 106 0.25 6.02 3.18
CA GLY A 106 0.15 4.60 3.50
C GLY A 106 -0.22 3.74 2.29
N PRO A 107 -0.27 2.41 2.49
CA PRO A 107 -0.59 1.49 1.41
C PRO A 107 -2.05 1.67 0.94
N PRO A 108 -2.34 1.43 -0.32
CA PRO A 108 -3.71 1.47 -0.80
C PRO A 108 -4.54 0.34 -0.17
N LEU A 109 -5.78 0.68 0.20
CA LEU A 109 -6.77 -0.28 0.66
C LEU A 109 -7.41 -1.03 -0.52
N ALA A 110 -7.78 -0.28 -1.57
CA ALA A 110 -8.37 -0.82 -2.79
C ALA A 110 -7.79 -0.12 -4.02
N VAL A 111 -7.68 -0.87 -5.12
CA VAL A 111 -7.14 -0.39 -6.40
C VAL A 111 -7.90 -1.01 -7.55
N GLN A 112 -8.33 -0.16 -8.48
CA GLN A 112 -8.80 -0.59 -9.80
C GLN A 112 -7.80 -0.19 -10.87
N ARG A 113 -7.61 -1.08 -11.85
CA ARG A 113 -6.77 -0.86 -13.03
C ARG A 113 -7.62 -0.95 -14.29
N ILE A 114 -7.81 0.16 -14.96
CA ILE A 114 -8.65 0.29 -16.15
C ILE A 114 -7.75 0.60 -17.35
N ARG A 115 -7.74 -0.26 -18.35
CA ARG A 115 -6.96 -0.06 -19.58
C ARG A 115 -7.74 0.80 -20.57
N SER A 116 -7.06 1.77 -21.17
CA SER A 116 -7.61 2.65 -22.21
C SER A 116 -8.98 3.25 -21.82
N PRO A 117 -9.06 3.97 -20.68
CA PRO A 117 -10.32 4.53 -20.21
C PRO A 117 -10.83 5.56 -21.22
N ARG A 118 -12.15 5.63 -21.37
CA ARG A 118 -12.80 6.76 -22.04
C ARG A 118 -13.15 7.80 -21.00
N LEU A 119 -12.64 8.98 -21.13
CA LEU A 119 -12.90 10.10 -20.21
C LEU A 119 -14.01 11.00 -20.76
N PRO A 120 -14.94 11.49 -19.89
CA PRO A 120 -15.06 11.20 -18.47
C PRO A 120 -15.37 9.71 -18.22
N PHE A 121 -14.79 9.14 -17.15
CA PHE A 121 -14.91 7.72 -16.78
C PHE A 121 -15.74 7.59 -15.50
N GLU A 122 -16.89 6.93 -15.58
CA GLU A 122 -17.67 6.57 -14.40
C GLU A 122 -17.05 5.38 -13.69
N PHE A 123 -16.91 5.45 -12.38
CA PHE A 123 -16.29 4.41 -11.58
C PHE A 123 -17.16 3.94 -10.43
N GLU A 124 -16.88 2.72 -10.02
CA GLU A 124 -17.37 2.11 -8.80
C GLU A 124 -16.21 1.36 -8.15
N ILE A 125 -15.75 1.80 -6.95
CA ILE A 125 -14.67 1.15 -6.19
C ILE A 125 -15.21 0.64 -4.87
N GLY A 126 -14.90 -0.62 -4.52
CA GLY A 126 -15.52 -1.24 -3.36
C GLY A 126 -14.73 -2.39 -2.75
N PRO A 127 -15.39 -3.21 -1.92
CA PRO A 127 -14.77 -4.33 -1.22
C PRO A 127 -14.09 -5.36 -2.14
N ALA A 128 -14.61 -5.53 -3.36
CA ALA A 128 -14.04 -6.45 -4.34
C ALA A 128 -12.63 -6.03 -4.83
N ASP A 129 -12.33 -4.72 -4.77
CA ASP A 129 -11.09 -4.13 -5.25
C ASP A 129 -9.98 -4.09 -4.20
N ARG A 130 -10.24 -4.65 -3.00
CA ARG A 130 -9.28 -4.62 -1.89
C ARG A 130 -7.99 -5.35 -2.22
N MET A 131 -6.87 -4.70 -1.92
CA MET A 131 -5.54 -5.29 -2.04
C MET A 131 -5.30 -6.40 -0.99
N ILE A 132 -5.83 -6.20 0.21
CA ILE A 132 -5.75 -7.17 1.32
C ILE A 132 -7.17 -7.50 1.75
N ARG A 133 -7.62 -8.72 1.49
CA ARG A 133 -8.99 -9.16 1.72
C ARG A 133 -9.44 -9.14 3.18
N THR A 134 -8.50 -9.28 4.11
CA THR A 134 -8.75 -9.26 5.56
C THR A 134 -8.97 -7.86 6.12
N LEU A 135 -8.60 -6.81 5.40
CA LEU A 135 -8.86 -5.43 5.82
C LEU A 135 -10.28 -5.02 5.40
N PRO A 136 -11.08 -4.43 6.31
CA PRO A 136 -12.42 -3.97 5.97
C PRO A 136 -12.35 -2.77 5.01
N PHE A 137 -13.27 -2.72 4.04
CA PHE A 137 -13.48 -1.52 3.23
C PHE A 137 -14.39 -0.57 4.03
N ALA A 138 -13.77 0.23 4.91
CA ALA A 138 -14.49 1.01 5.91
C ALA A 138 -13.74 2.30 6.30
N GLY A 139 -14.44 3.21 6.96
CA GLY A 139 -13.90 4.50 7.39
C GLY A 139 -13.91 5.54 6.28
N GLU A 140 -13.25 6.66 6.54
CA GLU A 140 -13.07 7.74 5.58
C GLU A 140 -11.94 7.41 4.61
N LEU A 141 -12.26 7.30 3.34
CA LEU A 141 -11.33 6.90 2.28
C LEU A 141 -10.99 8.09 1.39
N GLN A 142 -9.68 8.34 1.25
CA GLN A 142 -9.16 9.28 0.27
C GLN A 142 -9.07 8.59 -1.09
N LEU A 143 -9.67 9.20 -2.12
CA LEU A 143 -9.65 8.69 -3.49
C LEU A 143 -8.67 9.48 -4.34
N THR A 144 -7.83 8.77 -5.08
CA THR A 144 -6.93 9.34 -6.08
C THR A 144 -7.06 8.59 -7.39
N ALA A 145 -6.93 9.31 -8.49
CA ALA A 145 -6.87 8.74 -9.83
C ALA A 145 -5.55 9.12 -10.49
N ARG A 146 -4.90 8.16 -11.15
CA ARG A 146 -3.71 8.40 -11.96
C ARG A 146 -3.86 7.76 -13.33
N LEU A 147 -3.65 8.56 -14.35
CA LEU A 147 -3.60 8.12 -15.73
C LEU A 147 -2.13 7.96 -16.13
N ASP A 148 -1.73 6.74 -16.30
CA ASP A 148 -0.35 6.27 -16.39
C ASP A 148 -0.05 5.78 -17.81
N GLN A 149 1.12 6.15 -18.35
CA GLN A 149 1.49 5.86 -19.74
C GLN A 149 1.98 4.43 -19.93
N ASP A 150 2.75 3.91 -18.97
CA ASP A 150 3.40 2.61 -19.09
C ASP A 150 2.58 1.47 -18.44
N GLY A 151 1.58 1.82 -17.64
CA GLY A 151 0.71 0.87 -16.96
C GLY A 151 1.35 0.19 -15.75
N ASP A 152 2.43 0.77 -15.21
CA ASP A 152 3.08 0.36 -13.98
C ASP A 152 2.67 1.25 -12.80
N ALA A 153 1.86 0.71 -11.89
CA ALA A 153 1.41 1.44 -10.70
C ALA A 153 2.56 1.86 -9.77
N GLY A 154 3.72 1.20 -9.85
CA GLY A 154 4.90 1.47 -9.02
C GLY A 154 5.75 2.64 -9.54
N SER A 155 5.69 2.92 -10.83
CA SER A 155 6.40 4.04 -11.44
C SER A 155 5.62 5.35 -11.33
N ARG A 156 6.31 6.47 -11.47
CA ARG A 156 5.76 7.81 -11.66
C ARG A 156 6.56 8.46 -12.77
N SER A 157 6.00 8.43 -13.97
CA SER A 157 6.71 8.90 -15.15
C SER A 157 6.31 10.32 -15.53
N PRO A 158 7.25 11.15 -16.04
CA PRO A 158 6.90 12.47 -16.56
C PRO A 158 5.83 12.35 -17.65
N GLY A 159 4.73 13.08 -17.45
CA GLY A 159 3.59 13.07 -18.38
C GLY A 159 2.40 12.20 -17.92
N ASP A 160 2.54 11.44 -16.84
CA ASP A 160 1.39 10.86 -16.15
C ASP A 160 0.50 11.98 -15.60
N LEU A 161 -0.80 11.77 -15.61
CA LEU A 161 -1.76 12.71 -15.04
C LEU A 161 -2.29 12.17 -13.71
N GLU A 162 -2.39 13.04 -12.71
CA GLU A 162 -2.90 12.66 -11.39
C GLU A 162 -3.94 13.65 -10.90
N GLY A 163 -4.89 13.16 -10.11
CA GLY A 163 -5.88 13.97 -9.40
C GLY A 163 -6.38 13.25 -8.16
N ALA A 164 -7.05 13.98 -7.28
CA ALA A 164 -7.65 13.44 -6.06
C ALA A 164 -9.04 14.01 -5.86
N ALA A 165 -9.90 13.26 -5.17
CA ALA A 165 -11.13 13.82 -4.65
C ALA A 165 -10.79 14.89 -3.59
N THR A 166 -11.59 15.95 -3.55
CA THR A 166 -11.39 17.07 -2.63
C THR A 166 -11.51 16.62 -1.17
N ASP A 167 -12.49 15.75 -0.92
CA ASP A 167 -12.82 15.25 0.41
C ASP A 167 -12.57 13.75 0.53
N SER A 168 -12.54 13.25 1.77
CA SER A 168 -12.62 11.83 2.06
C SER A 168 -14.06 11.36 2.00
N HIS A 169 -14.27 10.10 1.65
CA HIS A 169 -15.60 9.52 1.43
C HIS A 169 -15.76 8.19 2.17
N ALA A 170 -16.88 8.04 2.86
CA ALA A 170 -17.27 6.75 3.43
C ALA A 170 -17.79 5.80 2.34
N PRO A 171 -17.71 4.47 2.55
CA PRO A 171 -18.35 3.49 1.68
C PRO A 171 -19.83 3.82 1.45
N GLY A 172 -20.28 3.67 0.20
CA GLY A 172 -21.64 4.04 -0.22
C GLY A 172 -21.79 5.47 -0.72
N ALA A 173 -20.76 6.30 -0.64
CA ALA A 173 -20.79 7.63 -1.23
C ALA A 173 -21.00 7.55 -2.75
N SER A 174 -21.73 8.53 -3.28
CA SER A 174 -22.01 8.65 -4.72
C SER A 174 -21.81 10.09 -5.20
N GLY A 175 -21.60 10.26 -6.50
CA GLY A 175 -21.35 11.56 -7.09
C GLY A 175 -19.96 12.12 -6.79
N VAL A 176 -19.01 11.26 -6.43
CA VAL A 176 -17.62 11.68 -6.18
C VAL A 176 -16.97 12.09 -7.49
N GLU A 177 -16.35 13.27 -7.51
CA GLU A 177 -15.63 13.77 -8.67
C GLU A 177 -14.13 13.77 -8.40
N ILE A 178 -13.35 13.21 -9.33
CA ILE A 178 -11.90 13.27 -9.32
C ILE A 178 -11.45 13.96 -10.62
N VAL A 179 -10.78 15.08 -10.49
CA VAL A 179 -10.25 15.83 -11.63
C VAL A 179 -8.75 15.61 -11.74
N LEU A 180 -8.30 15.05 -12.86
CA LEU A 180 -6.88 14.94 -13.19
C LEU A 180 -6.38 16.34 -13.58
N ASP A 181 -5.71 17.00 -12.65
CA ASP A 181 -5.31 18.42 -12.75
C ASP A 181 -3.80 18.63 -12.65
N ARG A 182 -3.03 17.57 -12.43
CA ARG A 182 -1.57 17.61 -12.31
C ARG A 182 -0.89 16.66 -13.26
N THR A 183 0.28 17.06 -13.77
CA THR A 183 1.25 16.19 -14.43
C THR A 183 2.34 15.80 -13.43
N LEU A 184 2.79 14.56 -13.49
CA LEU A 184 3.92 14.07 -12.71
C LEU A 184 5.24 14.31 -13.43
#